data_2dc73f522dfa6889300664170458297b
#
_entry.id   2dc73f522dfa6889300664170458297b
#
_cell.length_a   1.000
_cell.length_b   1.000
_cell.length_c   1.000
_cell.angle_alpha   90.00
_cell.angle_beta   90.00
_cell.angle_gamma   90.00
#
_symmetry.space_group_name_H-M   'P 1'
#
loop_
_entity.id
_entity.type
_entity.pdbx_description
1 polymer ?
#
loop_
_entity_poly.entity_id
_entity_poly.type
_entity_poly.pdbx_seq_one_letter_code
_entity_poly.pdbx_strand_id
1 'polypeptide(L)'
;MAFVDRIASAPISWGICEVPGWGKMLPTERVLTEMTDLGISATEYGAPGFLPTEPAEIRDVLGGHGMSLIGGFTPLVLHDPARRQGELARVREVAELFSRSGASTFVSCPVMDDDWSVPRPLDREEHGHLVRMLAEVDTICADHGLLQVLHPHLQTVVETSSDVDRVLQDCDVRWCLDTGHLAIGGTDPVAFAREAADRVGHVHLKDVRMDLVPRMLDRSASIMEGVQAGLFPPLGQGDLALADVVLTLERAGYQGWYVIEQDTAITGGMPSLGEGPVTGVETSMRYLHDVVAPMLEQDA
;
A
#
# COMPACT_ATOMS: atom_id res chain seq x y z
N MET A 1 6.06 16.35 -12.77
CA MET A 1 5.41 16.74 -11.51
C MET A 1 6.50 16.77 -10.45
N ALA A 2 6.55 17.78 -9.57
CA ALA A 2 7.52 17.77 -8.46
C ALA A 2 7.20 16.65 -7.47
N PHE A 3 8.15 16.25 -6.64
CA PHE A 3 7.95 15.21 -5.62
C PHE A 3 6.72 15.50 -4.74
N VAL A 4 6.62 16.72 -4.22
CA VAL A 4 5.53 17.13 -3.33
C VAL A 4 4.14 17.05 -3.97
N ASP A 5 4.03 17.19 -5.29
CA ASP A 5 2.77 17.07 -6.05
C ASP A 5 2.34 15.60 -6.24
N ARG A 6 3.20 14.65 -5.89
CA ARG A 6 3.00 13.20 -6.02
C ARG A 6 2.85 12.49 -4.68
N ILE A 7 2.52 13.25 -3.63
CA ILE A 7 2.21 12.69 -2.32
C ILE A 7 0.70 12.41 -2.27
N ALA A 8 0.36 11.19 -1.92
CA ALA A 8 -1.01 10.71 -1.71
C ALA A 8 -1.12 10.04 -0.34
N SER A 9 -2.31 9.62 0.06
CA SER A 9 -2.47 8.81 1.27
C SER A 9 -3.51 7.71 1.11
N ALA A 10 -3.27 6.58 1.77
CA ALA A 10 -4.22 5.48 1.87
C ALA A 10 -5.20 5.71 3.04
N PRO A 11 -6.50 5.37 2.87
CA PRO A 11 -7.51 5.56 3.93
C PRO A 11 -7.22 4.80 5.22
N ILE A 12 -6.43 3.72 5.17
CA ILE A 12 -6.01 2.97 6.37
C ILE A 12 -5.22 3.84 7.34
N SER A 13 -4.59 4.91 6.87
CA SER A 13 -3.93 5.91 7.71
C SER A 13 -4.92 6.65 8.63
N TRP A 14 -6.21 6.59 8.33
CA TRP A 14 -7.32 7.08 9.17
C TRP A 14 -8.09 5.96 9.88
N GLY A 15 -7.55 4.75 9.91
CA GLY A 15 -8.19 3.60 10.54
C GLY A 15 -9.28 2.95 9.70
N ILE A 16 -9.31 3.21 8.39
CA ILE A 16 -10.28 2.59 7.47
C ILE A 16 -9.80 1.17 7.14
N CYS A 17 -10.31 0.21 7.88
CA CYS A 17 -10.00 -1.22 7.72
C CYS A 17 -11.23 -2.05 8.09
N GLU A 18 -11.61 -2.97 7.22
CA GLU A 18 -12.78 -3.84 7.39
C GLU A 18 -12.52 -5.04 8.30
N VAL A 19 -11.28 -5.29 8.70
CA VAL A 19 -10.92 -6.47 9.51
C VAL A 19 -11.61 -6.39 10.87
N PRO A 20 -12.40 -7.41 11.26
CA PRO A 20 -13.10 -7.44 12.53
C PRO A 20 -12.15 -7.29 13.73
N GLY A 21 -12.44 -6.36 14.61
CA GLY A 21 -11.62 -6.08 15.78
C GLY A 21 -10.46 -5.11 15.57
N TRP A 22 -10.20 -4.69 14.33
CA TRP A 22 -9.17 -3.70 14.01
C TRP A 22 -9.34 -2.41 14.81
N GLY A 23 -10.49 -1.78 14.67
CA GLY A 23 -10.84 -0.53 15.33
C GLY A 23 -12.14 0.06 14.80
N LYS A 24 -12.38 1.33 15.13
CA LYS A 24 -13.51 2.09 14.60
C LYS A 24 -13.08 2.81 13.33
N MET A 25 -13.92 2.75 12.30
CA MET A 25 -13.70 3.52 11.07
C MET A 25 -14.30 4.92 11.18
N LEU A 26 -13.57 5.91 10.70
CA LEU A 26 -14.07 7.29 10.56
C LEU A 26 -15.02 7.38 9.36
N PRO A 27 -16.00 8.31 9.39
CA PRO A 27 -16.85 8.58 8.23
C PRO A 27 -16.03 9.05 7.03
N THR A 28 -16.38 8.63 5.81
CA THR A 28 -15.71 8.99 4.55
C THR A 28 -15.53 10.49 4.39
N GLU A 29 -16.60 11.26 4.57
CA GLU A 29 -16.59 12.73 4.46
C GLU A 29 -15.54 13.37 5.36
N ARG A 30 -15.40 12.88 6.58
CA ARG A 30 -14.38 13.38 7.53
C ARG A 30 -12.97 13.06 7.03
N VAL A 31 -12.73 11.82 6.60
CA VAL A 31 -11.40 11.40 6.12
C VAL A 31 -10.98 12.22 4.91
N LEU A 32 -11.87 12.38 3.92
CA LEU A 32 -11.57 13.16 2.72
C LEU A 32 -11.37 14.65 3.03
N THR A 33 -12.14 15.21 3.95
CA THR A 33 -11.95 16.59 4.42
C THR A 33 -10.58 16.76 5.08
N GLU A 34 -10.22 15.88 6.02
CA GLU A 34 -8.92 15.93 6.70
C GLU A 34 -7.74 15.73 5.72
N MET A 35 -7.89 14.85 4.69
CA MET A 35 -6.90 14.73 3.60
C MET A 35 -6.74 16.05 2.84
N THR A 36 -7.85 16.66 2.44
CA THR A 36 -7.85 17.92 1.69
C THR A 36 -7.24 19.08 2.51
N ASP A 37 -7.56 19.16 3.80
CA ASP A 37 -7.02 20.18 4.72
C ASP A 37 -5.49 20.05 4.87
N LEU A 38 -4.95 18.83 4.72
CA LEU A 38 -3.50 18.56 4.69
C LEU A 38 -2.86 18.79 3.31
N GLY A 39 -3.63 19.18 2.28
CA GLY A 39 -3.14 19.40 0.93
C GLY A 39 -2.98 18.13 0.11
N ILE A 40 -3.52 17.00 0.58
CA ILE A 40 -3.49 15.72 -0.15
C ILE A 40 -4.59 15.74 -1.21
N SER A 41 -4.21 15.59 -2.48
CA SER A 41 -5.11 15.65 -3.64
C SER A 41 -5.38 14.29 -4.30
N ALA A 42 -4.85 13.20 -3.73
CA ALA A 42 -5.00 11.86 -4.28
C ALA A 42 -5.09 10.80 -3.18
N THR A 43 -5.90 9.78 -3.39
CA THR A 43 -6.10 8.69 -2.43
C THR A 43 -6.25 7.34 -3.12
N GLU A 44 -6.03 6.26 -2.38
CA GLU A 44 -6.41 4.91 -2.78
C GLU A 44 -7.88 4.61 -2.42
N TYR A 45 -8.41 3.50 -2.97
CA TYR A 45 -9.82 3.13 -2.82
C TYR A 45 -10.22 2.84 -1.36
N GLY A 46 -9.30 2.25 -0.59
CA GLY A 46 -9.55 1.87 0.80
C GLY A 46 -10.40 0.61 0.97
N ALA A 47 -10.83 0.38 2.20
CA ALA A 47 -11.62 -0.79 2.57
C ALA A 47 -13.05 -0.75 1.98
N PRO A 48 -13.69 -1.92 1.77
CA PRO A 48 -15.08 -1.99 1.33
C PRO A 48 -16.02 -1.12 2.17
N GLY A 49 -16.83 -0.31 1.51
CA GLY A 49 -17.77 0.61 2.15
C GLY A 49 -17.20 1.98 2.53
N PHE A 50 -15.90 2.23 2.32
CA PHE A 50 -15.33 3.56 2.46
C PHE A 50 -15.74 4.47 1.28
N LEU A 51 -15.45 4.08 0.05
CA LEU A 51 -15.94 4.76 -1.15
C LEU A 51 -17.15 4.01 -1.73
N PRO A 52 -17.97 4.68 -2.57
CA PRO A 52 -19.03 4.03 -3.33
C PRO A 52 -18.50 2.90 -4.22
N THR A 53 -19.43 2.08 -4.75
CA THR A 53 -19.10 0.99 -5.68
C THR A 53 -19.35 1.35 -7.14
N GLU A 54 -20.02 2.48 -7.40
CA GLU A 54 -20.27 2.97 -8.78
C GLU A 54 -19.20 3.98 -9.19
N PRO A 55 -18.55 3.79 -10.35
CA PRO A 55 -17.45 4.65 -10.79
C PRO A 55 -17.79 6.14 -10.87
N ALA A 56 -19.02 6.47 -11.28
CA ALA A 56 -19.47 7.85 -11.35
C ALA A 56 -19.57 8.48 -9.95
N GLU A 57 -20.13 7.75 -8.98
CA GLU A 57 -20.25 8.21 -7.60
C GLU A 57 -18.89 8.39 -6.94
N ILE A 58 -17.94 7.49 -7.22
CA ILE A 58 -16.54 7.64 -6.73
C ILE A 58 -15.94 8.95 -7.21
N ARG A 59 -16.05 9.23 -8.53
CA ARG A 59 -15.54 10.47 -9.11
C ARG A 59 -16.22 11.70 -8.54
N ASP A 60 -17.55 11.64 -8.33
CA ASP A 60 -18.31 12.76 -7.78
C ASP A 60 -17.91 13.04 -6.33
N VAL A 61 -17.80 12.00 -5.49
CA VAL A 61 -17.36 12.13 -4.09
C VAL A 61 -15.94 12.69 -4.02
N LEU A 62 -14.98 12.10 -4.72
CA LEU A 62 -13.59 12.58 -4.70
C LEU A 62 -13.45 13.96 -5.34
N GLY A 63 -14.14 14.21 -6.47
CA GLY A 63 -14.15 15.50 -7.15
C GLY A 63 -14.72 16.62 -6.28
N GLY A 64 -15.70 16.34 -5.43
CA GLY A 64 -16.24 17.27 -4.44
C GLY A 64 -15.18 17.76 -3.43
N HIS A 65 -14.15 16.96 -3.20
CA HIS A 65 -13.00 17.29 -2.36
C HIS A 65 -11.76 17.73 -3.15
N GLY A 66 -11.85 17.86 -4.48
CA GLY A 66 -10.70 18.18 -5.32
C GLY A 66 -9.66 17.05 -5.38
N MET A 67 -10.08 15.82 -5.14
CA MET A 67 -9.22 14.63 -5.07
C MET A 67 -9.40 13.72 -6.28
N SER A 68 -8.40 12.87 -6.53
CA SER A 68 -8.43 11.79 -7.51
C SER A 68 -8.17 10.43 -6.90
N LEU A 69 -8.76 9.38 -7.50
CA LEU A 69 -8.41 8.00 -7.20
C LEU A 69 -7.14 7.63 -7.96
N ILE A 70 -6.15 7.03 -7.28
CA ILE A 70 -4.90 6.61 -7.92
C ILE A 70 -4.79 5.10 -8.08
N GLY A 71 -5.46 4.33 -7.23
CA GLY A 71 -5.41 2.87 -7.21
C GLY A 71 -6.15 2.28 -6.02
N GLY A 72 -5.85 1.04 -5.71
CA GLY A 72 -6.37 0.38 -4.52
C GLY A 72 -5.79 -1.01 -4.32
N PHE A 73 -5.70 -1.38 -3.06
CA PHE A 73 -5.22 -2.68 -2.60
C PHE A 73 -6.25 -3.78 -2.92
N THR A 74 -5.77 -4.88 -3.49
CA THR A 74 -6.62 -6.02 -3.87
C THR A 74 -5.94 -7.33 -3.44
N PRO A 75 -6.40 -7.97 -2.35
CA PRO A 75 -5.90 -9.28 -1.96
C PRO A 75 -6.43 -10.35 -2.92
N LEU A 76 -5.55 -11.27 -3.36
CA LEU A 76 -5.84 -12.29 -4.38
C LEU A 76 -5.20 -13.63 -4.01
N VAL A 77 -5.91 -14.74 -4.20
CA VAL A 77 -5.36 -16.10 -4.03
C VAL A 77 -4.78 -16.56 -5.37
N LEU A 78 -3.50 -16.27 -5.61
CA LEU A 78 -2.86 -16.48 -6.91
C LEU A 78 -2.04 -17.76 -7.03
N HIS A 79 -1.81 -18.50 -5.94
CA HIS A 79 -1.00 -19.72 -5.93
C HIS A 79 -1.81 -21.00 -6.15
N ASP A 80 -3.15 -20.96 -5.96
CA ASP A 80 -4.05 -22.11 -6.06
C ASP A 80 -4.69 -22.20 -7.46
N PRO A 81 -4.39 -23.23 -8.26
CA PRO A 81 -5.01 -23.41 -9.57
C PRO A 81 -6.54 -23.53 -9.55
N ALA A 82 -7.12 -24.03 -8.46
CA ALA A 82 -8.57 -24.16 -8.34
C ALA A 82 -9.26 -22.80 -8.24
N ARG A 83 -8.57 -21.75 -7.76
CA ARG A 83 -9.09 -20.40 -7.62
C ARG A 83 -8.96 -19.56 -8.89
N ARG A 84 -8.15 -19.98 -9.88
CA ARG A 84 -7.77 -19.20 -11.05
C ARG A 84 -8.94 -18.50 -11.73
N GLN A 85 -10.02 -19.22 -12.05
CA GLN A 85 -11.13 -18.64 -12.80
C GLN A 85 -11.86 -17.57 -11.98
N GLY A 86 -12.09 -17.79 -10.70
CA GLY A 86 -12.75 -16.85 -9.79
C GLY A 86 -11.92 -15.60 -9.58
N GLU A 87 -10.62 -15.77 -9.31
CA GLU A 87 -9.70 -14.64 -9.10
C GLU A 87 -9.57 -13.75 -10.36
N LEU A 88 -9.43 -14.35 -11.55
CA LEU A 88 -9.37 -13.55 -12.78
C LEU A 88 -10.70 -12.85 -13.11
N ALA A 89 -11.85 -13.40 -12.73
CA ALA A 89 -13.13 -12.70 -12.84
C ALA A 89 -13.17 -11.49 -11.89
N ARG A 90 -12.79 -11.68 -10.63
CA ARG A 90 -12.68 -10.61 -9.63
C ARG A 90 -11.71 -9.51 -10.06
N VAL A 91 -10.54 -9.88 -10.61
CA VAL A 91 -9.58 -8.89 -11.13
C VAL A 91 -10.20 -8.03 -12.23
N ARG A 92 -10.98 -8.61 -13.17
CA ARG A 92 -11.66 -7.82 -14.22
C ARG A 92 -12.67 -6.84 -13.64
N GLU A 93 -13.47 -7.28 -12.68
CA GLU A 93 -14.47 -6.42 -12.01
C GLU A 93 -13.80 -5.24 -11.31
N VAL A 94 -12.74 -5.49 -10.53
CA VAL A 94 -11.99 -4.44 -9.83
C VAL A 94 -11.23 -3.54 -10.81
N ALA A 95 -10.61 -4.11 -11.85
CA ALA A 95 -9.91 -3.33 -12.87
C ALA A 95 -10.87 -2.40 -13.64
N GLU A 96 -12.07 -2.88 -14.00
CA GLU A 96 -13.10 -2.04 -14.60
C GLU A 96 -13.52 -0.90 -13.67
N LEU A 97 -13.76 -1.22 -12.38
CA LEU A 97 -14.11 -0.22 -11.36
C LEU A 97 -13.03 0.87 -11.28
N PHE A 98 -11.77 0.48 -11.10
CA PHE A 98 -10.65 1.41 -10.93
C PHE A 98 -10.43 2.26 -12.18
N SER A 99 -10.37 1.64 -13.37
CA SER A 99 -10.19 2.33 -14.63
C SER A 99 -11.29 3.37 -14.86
N ARG A 100 -12.55 3.00 -14.68
CA ARG A 100 -13.70 3.90 -14.85
C ARG A 100 -13.79 4.97 -13.78
N SER A 101 -13.16 4.76 -12.64
CA SER A 101 -13.06 5.75 -11.54
C SER A 101 -11.88 6.71 -11.72
N GLY A 102 -11.02 6.50 -12.73
CA GLY A 102 -9.88 7.37 -13.05
C GLY A 102 -8.58 6.95 -12.40
N ALA A 103 -8.52 5.78 -11.75
CA ALA A 103 -7.27 5.23 -11.22
C ALA A 103 -6.32 4.80 -12.35
N SER A 104 -5.04 4.74 -12.02
CA SER A 104 -3.97 4.28 -12.92
C SER A 104 -3.24 3.04 -12.40
N THR A 105 -3.47 2.63 -11.16
CA THR A 105 -2.72 1.56 -10.50
C THR A 105 -3.64 0.51 -9.92
N PHE A 106 -3.25 -0.76 -10.04
CA PHE A 106 -3.88 -1.91 -9.42
C PHE A 106 -2.87 -2.56 -8.47
N VAL A 107 -3.08 -2.44 -7.17
CA VAL A 107 -2.17 -2.97 -6.15
C VAL A 107 -2.58 -4.41 -5.79
N SER A 108 -1.93 -5.40 -6.38
CA SER A 108 -2.19 -6.82 -6.15
C SER A 108 -1.40 -7.35 -4.96
N CYS A 109 -2.07 -8.01 -4.02
CA CYS A 109 -1.42 -8.64 -2.86
C CYS A 109 -1.74 -10.14 -2.84
N PRO A 110 -0.77 -11.04 -3.08
CA PRO A 110 -1.00 -12.47 -3.03
C PRO A 110 -1.17 -12.97 -1.59
N VAL A 111 -2.39 -13.33 -1.22
CA VAL A 111 -2.72 -13.91 0.09
C VAL A 111 -2.78 -15.43 0.05
N MET A 112 -2.69 -16.10 1.22
CA MET A 112 -2.80 -17.55 1.33
C MET A 112 -4.22 -18.04 1.04
N ASP A 113 -5.22 -17.35 1.58
CA ASP A 113 -6.65 -17.59 1.40
C ASP A 113 -7.47 -16.36 1.77
N ASP A 114 -8.80 -16.44 1.65
CA ASP A 114 -9.71 -15.33 1.95
C ASP A 114 -9.76 -14.99 3.45
N ASP A 115 -9.32 -15.90 4.32
CA ASP A 115 -9.30 -15.73 5.78
C ASP A 115 -7.96 -15.15 6.29
N TRP A 116 -7.03 -14.81 5.40
CA TRP A 116 -5.69 -14.32 5.74
C TRP A 116 -4.92 -15.29 6.66
N SER A 117 -5.06 -16.59 6.41
CA SER A 117 -4.32 -17.61 7.14
C SER A 117 -2.82 -17.38 7.08
N VAL A 118 -2.12 -17.76 8.15
CA VAL A 118 -0.65 -17.66 8.21
C VAL A 118 -0.05 -18.38 7.01
N PRO A 119 0.81 -17.72 6.22
CA PRO A 119 1.36 -18.29 5.02
C PRO A 119 2.35 -19.42 5.35
N ARG A 120 2.42 -20.37 4.45
CA ARG A 120 3.48 -21.37 4.37
C ARG A 120 4.30 -21.16 3.10
N PRO A 121 5.52 -21.65 3.04
CA PRO A 121 6.28 -21.62 1.79
C PRO A 121 5.49 -22.32 0.66
N LEU A 122 5.43 -21.67 -0.49
CA LEU A 122 4.87 -22.27 -1.70
C LEU A 122 5.83 -23.32 -2.26
N ASP A 123 5.29 -24.47 -2.65
CA ASP A 123 6.05 -25.43 -3.40
C ASP A 123 6.36 -24.92 -4.83
N ARG A 124 7.08 -25.74 -5.63
CA ARG A 124 7.50 -25.34 -6.98
C ARG A 124 6.31 -25.14 -7.93
N GLU A 125 5.27 -25.95 -7.81
CA GLU A 125 4.10 -25.90 -8.69
C GLU A 125 3.22 -24.71 -8.35
N GLU A 126 2.96 -24.47 -7.07
CA GLU A 126 2.22 -23.32 -6.53
C GLU A 126 2.91 -22.00 -6.89
N HIS A 127 4.23 -21.90 -6.70
CA HIS A 127 4.98 -20.71 -7.10
C HIS A 127 4.94 -20.50 -8.61
N GLY A 128 5.13 -21.56 -9.40
CA GLY A 128 5.00 -21.45 -10.85
C GLY A 128 3.59 -21.05 -11.29
N HIS A 129 2.56 -21.40 -10.50
CA HIS A 129 1.20 -20.92 -10.75
C HIS A 129 1.05 -19.44 -10.37
N LEU A 130 1.56 -19.01 -9.23
CA LEU A 130 1.60 -17.61 -8.81
C LEU A 130 2.20 -16.71 -9.90
N VAL A 131 3.38 -17.08 -10.43
CA VAL A 131 4.06 -16.32 -11.49
C VAL A 131 3.19 -16.21 -12.76
N ARG A 132 2.56 -17.29 -13.18
CA ARG A 132 1.63 -17.25 -14.33
C ARG A 132 0.42 -16.37 -14.06
N MET A 133 -0.15 -16.45 -12.86
CA MET A 133 -1.31 -15.64 -12.47
C MET A 133 -0.96 -14.15 -12.43
N LEU A 134 0.20 -13.77 -11.91
CA LEU A 134 0.67 -12.38 -11.92
C LEU A 134 0.74 -11.84 -13.36
N ALA A 135 1.23 -12.61 -14.32
CA ALA A 135 1.26 -12.21 -15.74
C ALA A 135 -0.15 -12.08 -16.35
N GLU A 136 -1.10 -12.95 -15.97
CA GLU A 136 -2.49 -12.84 -16.41
C GLU A 136 -3.19 -11.62 -15.82
N VAL A 137 -2.94 -11.31 -14.54
CA VAL A 137 -3.45 -10.10 -13.88
C VAL A 137 -2.88 -8.86 -14.56
N ASP A 138 -1.57 -8.85 -14.88
CA ASP A 138 -0.93 -7.75 -15.59
C ASP A 138 -1.59 -7.49 -16.94
N THR A 139 -1.87 -8.56 -17.71
CA THR A 139 -2.59 -8.46 -18.99
C THR A 139 -3.98 -7.83 -18.82
N ILE A 140 -4.75 -8.26 -17.81
CA ILE A 140 -6.08 -7.71 -17.55
C ILE A 140 -5.97 -6.23 -17.15
N CYS A 141 -5.03 -5.89 -16.28
CA CYS A 141 -4.80 -4.51 -15.88
C CYS A 141 -4.44 -3.63 -17.09
N ALA A 142 -3.54 -4.09 -17.94
CA ALA A 142 -3.14 -3.37 -19.16
C ALA A 142 -4.32 -3.15 -20.12
N ASP A 143 -5.21 -4.12 -20.31
CA ASP A 143 -6.43 -4.01 -21.12
C ASP A 143 -7.38 -2.91 -20.57
N HIS A 144 -7.30 -2.60 -19.28
CA HIS A 144 -8.07 -1.53 -18.63
C HIS A 144 -7.28 -0.21 -18.48
N GLY A 145 -6.05 -0.14 -19.00
CA GLY A 145 -5.17 1.04 -18.87
C GLY A 145 -4.61 1.24 -17.47
N LEU A 146 -4.53 0.17 -16.66
CA LEU A 146 -3.96 0.17 -15.31
C LEU A 146 -2.57 -0.44 -15.31
N LEU A 147 -1.71 0.04 -14.42
CA LEU A 147 -0.46 -0.60 -14.07
C LEU A 147 -0.68 -1.56 -12.90
N GLN A 148 -0.45 -2.86 -13.11
CA GLN A 148 -0.37 -3.78 -11.98
C GLN A 148 0.93 -3.58 -11.23
N VAL A 149 0.84 -3.56 -9.89
CA VAL A 149 1.99 -3.61 -8.99
C VAL A 149 1.78 -4.70 -7.94
N LEU A 150 2.81 -5.50 -7.71
CA LEU A 150 2.82 -6.50 -6.64
C LEU A 150 3.18 -5.84 -5.32
N HIS A 151 2.34 -6.01 -4.34
CA HIS A 151 2.56 -5.52 -2.98
C HIS A 151 3.04 -6.66 -2.07
N PRO A 152 4.31 -6.67 -1.64
CA PRO A 152 4.79 -7.57 -0.60
C PRO A 152 4.17 -7.15 0.74
N HIS A 153 3.67 -8.12 1.50
CA HIS A 153 2.95 -7.79 2.73
C HIS A 153 3.19 -8.83 3.81
N LEU A 154 3.32 -8.37 5.05
CA LEU A 154 3.40 -9.22 6.23
C LEU A 154 2.18 -10.16 6.28
N GLN A 155 2.42 -11.44 6.58
CA GLN A 155 1.40 -12.47 6.65
C GLN A 155 0.74 -12.81 5.28
N THR A 156 1.49 -12.68 4.19
CA THR A 156 1.06 -13.09 2.84
C THR A 156 2.07 -14.03 2.19
N VAL A 157 1.82 -14.51 0.98
CA VAL A 157 2.73 -15.45 0.29
C VAL A 157 3.98 -14.79 -0.30
N VAL A 158 4.05 -13.47 -0.30
CA VAL A 158 5.26 -12.70 -0.64
C VAL A 158 5.58 -11.80 0.55
N GLU A 159 6.19 -12.36 1.56
CA GLU A 159 6.46 -11.72 2.85
C GLU A 159 7.95 -11.54 3.11
N THR A 160 8.72 -12.61 2.98
CA THR A 160 10.13 -12.63 3.37
C THR A 160 11.05 -12.16 2.24
N SER A 161 12.29 -11.77 2.57
CA SER A 161 13.31 -11.45 1.56
C SER A 161 13.50 -12.60 0.55
N SER A 162 13.42 -13.85 1.00
CA SER A 162 13.49 -15.02 0.12
C SER A 162 12.32 -15.09 -0.86
N ASP A 163 11.10 -14.71 -0.44
CA ASP A 163 9.94 -14.67 -1.33
C ASP A 163 10.07 -13.54 -2.35
N VAL A 164 10.51 -12.37 -1.89
CA VAL A 164 10.78 -11.20 -2.75
C VAL A 164 11.82 -11.55 -3.81
N ASP A 165 12.97 -12.10 -3.41
CA ASP A 165 14.05 -12.49 -4.32
C ASP A 165 13.57 -13.51 -5.37
N ARG A 166 12.77 -14.49 -4.93
CA ARG A 166 12.24 -15.53 -5.81
C ARG A 166 11.30 -14.96 -6.87
N VAL A 167 10.42 -14.04 -6.49
CA VAL A 167 9.51 -13.38 -7.45
C VAL A 167 10.29 -12.43 -8.36
N LEU A 168 11.26 -11.69 -7.85
CA LEU A 168 12.13 -10.82 -8.67
C LEU A 168 12.87 -11.60 -9.77
N GLN A 169 13.28 -12.85 -9.47
CA GLN A 169 13.98 -13.72 -10.42
C GLN A 169 13.07 -14.36 -11.46
N ASP A 170 11.85 -14.73 -11.06
CA ASP A 170 10.97 -15.59 -11.86
C ASP A 170 9.83 -14.81 -12.56
N CYS A 171 9.62 -13.52 -12.26
CA CYS A 171 8.51 -12.74 -12.75
C CYS A 171 8.92 -11.28 -13.06
N ASP A 172 8.37 -10.70 -14.14
CA ASP A 172 8.62 -9.32 -14.54
C ASP A 172 7.59 -8.32 -13.98
N VAL A 173 6.74 -8.73 -13.03
CA VAL A 173 5.74 -7.86 -12.42
C VAL A 173 6.37 -6.59 -11.83
N ARG A 174 5.69 -5.46 -11.95
CA ARG A 174 6.07 -4.23 -11.25
C ARG A 174 5.77 -4.34 -9.76
N TRP A 175 6.44 -3.53 -8.96
CA TRP A 175 6.34 -3.59 -7.51
C TRP A 175 5.70 -2.34 -6.93
N CYS A 176 4.86 -2.53 -5.95
CA CYS A 176 4.59 -1.53 -4.93
C CYS A 176 5.71 -1.66 -3.89
N LEU A 177 6.65 -0.72 -3.88
CA LEU A 177 7.65 -0.67 -2.84
C LEU A 177 6.97 -0.17 -1.56
N ASP A 178 6.59 -1.11 -0.68
CA ASP A 178 6.17 -0.76 0.68
C ASP A 178 7.38 -0.85 1.61
N THR A 179 7.79 0.30 2.13
CA THR A 179 9.00 0.41 2.96
C THR A 179 8.88 -0.39 4.25
N GLY A 180 7.69 -0.42 4.86
CA GLY A 180 7.46 -1.12 6.13
C GLY A 180 7.41 -2.63 5.95
N HIS A 181 6.61 -3.12 5.02
CA HIS A 181 6.47 -4.56 4.81
C HIS A 181 7.75 -5.21 4.31
N LEU A 182 8.50 -4.54 3.41
CA LEU A 182 9.82 -5.02 2.99
C LEU A 182 10.78 -5.13 4.18
N ALA A 183 10.88 -4.07 5.00
CA ALA A 183 11.77 -4.06 6.16
C ALA A 183 11.40 -5.15 7.19
N ILE A 184 10.12 -5.33 7.50
CA ILE A 184 9.64 -6.38 8.40
C ILE A 184 9.98 -7.76 7.83
N GLY A 185 9.80 -7.98 6.51
CA GLY A 185 10.15 -9.22 5.82
C GLY A 185 11.65 -9.48 5.67
N GLY A 186 12.50 -8.53 6.08
CA GLY A 186 13.97 -8.65 6.05
C GLY A 186 14.61 -8.19 4.74
N THR A 187 13.86 -7.51 3.87
CA THR A 187 14.40 -6.83 2.69
C THR A 187 14.70 -5.37 3.03
N ASP A 188 15.93 -4.90 2.80
CA ASP A 188 16.27 -3.48 2.97
C ASP A 188 15.59 -2.64 1.88
N PRO A 189 14.67 -1.71 2.22
CA PRO A 189 13.95 -0.91 1.23
C PRO A 189 14.85 0.00 0.40
N VAL A 190 15.97 0.48 0.95
CA VAL A 190 16.95 1.32 0.21
C VAL A 190 17.71 0.48 -0.81
N ALA A 191 18.14 -0.73 -0.43
CA ALA A 191 18.76 -1.67 -1.35
C ALA A 191 17.78 -2.07 -2.46
N PHE A 192 16.55 -2.42 -2.12
CA PHE A 192 15.49 -2.73 -3.08
C PHE A 192 15.25 -1.57 -4.06
N ALA A 193 15.11 -0.33 -3.55
CA ALA A 193 14.94 0.86 -4.38
C ALA A 193 16.12 1.07 -5.34
N ARG A 194 17.35 0.72 -4.94
CA ARG A 194 18.54 0.83 -5.79
C ARG A 194 18.62 -0.25 -6.86
N GLU A 195 18.29 -1.47 -6.50
CA GLU A 195 18.48 -2.65 -7.35
C GLU A 195 17.32 -2.88 -8.31
N ALA A 196 16.10 -2.48 -7.93
CA ALA A 196 14.89 -2.71 -8.67
C ALA A 196 14.10 -1.42 -9.01
N ALA A 197 14.78 -0.27 -9.08
CA ALA A 197 14.11 1.02 -9.32
C ALA A 197 13.25 1.05 -10.59
N ASP A 198 13.71 0.41 -11.66
CA ASP A 198 13.01 0.29 -12.95
C ASP A 198 11.77 -0.62 -12.87
N ARG A 199 11.67 -1.41 -11.80
CA ARG A 199 10.56 -2.31 -11.50
C ARG A 199 9.54 -1.67 -10.54
N VAL A 200 9.86 -0.55 -9.89
CA VAL A 200 8.94 0.14 -8.97
C VAL A 200 7.90 0.92 -9.76
N GLY A 201 6.64 0.58 -9.58
CA GLY A 201 5.50 1.26 -10.22
C GLY A 201 4.67 2.08 -9.24
N HIS A 202 4.77 1.80 -7.94
CA HIS A 202 4.03 2.45 -6.87
C HIS A 202 4.83 2.41 -5.57
N VAL A 203 4.59 3.33 -4.65
CA VAL A 203 5.32 3.38 -3.38
C VAL A 203 4.35 3.60 -2.23
N HIS A 204 4.41 2.71 -1.23
CA HIS A 204 3.82 2.94 0.08
C HIS A 204 4.93 3.35 1.04
N LEU A 205 4.86 4.56 1.56
CA LEU A 205 5.74 5.04 2.60
C LEU A 205 5.13 4.69 3.96
N LYS A 206 5.75 3.74 4.62
CA LYS A 206 5.35 3.19 5.92
C LYS A 206 6.57 3.11 6.82
N ASP A 207 6.58 3.85 7.92
CA ASP A 207 7.67 3.77 8.91
C ASP A 207 7.38 2.67 9.92
N VAL A 208 8.41 2.12 10.53
CA VAL A 208 8.29 0.95 11.40
C VAL A 208 9.10 1.14 12.67
N ARG A 209 8.54 0.74 13.78
CA ARG A 209 9.28 0.50 15.03
C ARG A 209 9.85 -0.90 15.04
N MET A 210 11.14 -1.01 14.70
CA MET A 210 11.83 -2.30 14.55
C MET A 210 11.93 -3.10 15.85
N ASP A 211 11.81 -2.45 17.02
CA ASP A 211 11.75 -3.12 18.32
C ASP A 211 10.49 -4.00 18.51
N LEU A 212 9.41 -3.73 17.77
CA LEU A 212 8.18 -4.51 17.80
C LEU A 212 8.16 -5.65 16.77
N VAL A 213 9.00 -5.60 15.74
CA VAL A 213 9.01 -6.55 14.62
C VAL A 213 9.23 -8.02 15.05
N PRO A 214 10.10 -8.37 16.01
CA PRO A 214 10.27 -9.77 16.42
C PRO A 214 8.97 -10.47 16.80
N ARG A 215 8.03 -9.76 17.43
CA ARG A 215 6.73 -10.31 17.82
C ARG A 215 5.79 -10.58 16.63
N MET A 216 6.00 -9.89 15.52
CA MET A 216 5.25 -10.12 14.27
C MET A 216 5.80 -11.36 13.57
N LEU A 217 7.13 -11.48 13.50
CA LEU A 217 7.81 -12.58 12.82
C LEU A 217 7.65 -13.94 13.54
N ASP A 218 7.71 -13.95 14.86
CA ASP A 218 7.52 -15.17 15.66
C ASP A 218 6.03 -15.49 15.92
N ARG A 219 5.12 -14.65 15.37
CA ARG A 219 3.66 -14.78 15.50
C ARG A 219 3.16 -14.76 16.96
N SER A 220 3.93 -14.22 17.90
CA SER A 220 3.49 -14.01 19.29
C SER A 220 2.51 -12.83 19.44
N ALA A 221 2.40 -11.99 18.41
CA ALA A 221 1.35 -10.99 18.27
C ALA A 221 0.83 -10.99 16.82
N SER A 222 -0.45 -10.69 16.65
CA SER A 222 -1.06 -10.45 15.35
C SER A 222 -0.65 -9.08 14.79
N ILE A 223 -0.81 -8.88 13.48
CA ILE A 223 -0.65 -7.57 12.84
C ILE A 223 -1.52 -6.51 13.55
N MET A 224 -2.76 -6.84 13.82
CA MET A 224 -3.70 -5.95 14.50
C MET A 224 -3.19 -5.51 15.88
N GLU A 225 -2.66 -6.45 16.68
CA GLU A 225 -2.04 -6.12 17.97
C GLU A 225 -0.78 -5.27 17.81
N GLY A 226 0.00 -5.52 16.76
CA GLY A 226 1.16 -4.70 16.41
C GLY A 226 0.76 -3.27 16.08
N VAL A 227 -0.24 -3.08 15.20
CA VAL A 227 -0.79 -1.76 14.85
C VAL A 227 -1.33 -1.04 16.08
N GLN A 228 -2.11 -1.72 16.90
CA GLN A 228 -2.64 -1.16 18.15
C GLN A 228 -1.55 -0.81 19.17
N ALA A 229 -0.39 -1.44 19.07
CA ALA A 229 0.80 -1.14 19.88
C ALA A 229 1.71 -0.05 19.26
N GLY A 230 1.35 0.49 18.09
CA GLY A 230 2.09 1.55 17.40
C GLY A 230 3.28 1.04 16.58
N LEU A 231 3.14 -0.14 15.94
CA LEU A 231 4.14 -0.72 15.02
C LEU A 231 4.49 0.24 13.89
N PHE A 232 3.51 0.98 13.37
CA PHE A 232 3.66 1.93 12.28
C PHE A 232 3.47 3.37 12.80
N PRO A 233 4.55 4.03 13.23
CA PRO A 233 4.50 5.42 13.66
C PRO A 233 4.40 6.37 12.44
N PRO A 234 4.12 7.67 12.66
CA PRO A 234 4.25 8.68 11.60
C PRO A 234 5.62 8.64 10.94
N LEU A 235 5.69 8.96 9.64
CA LEU A 235 6.95 8.97 8.88
C LEU A 235 7.99 9.86 9.56
N GLY A 236 9.22 9.36 9.64
CA GLY A 236 10.34 9.99 10.31
C GLY A 236 10.36 9.80 11.83
N GLN A 237 9.41 9.05 12.40
CA GLN A 237 9.37 8.70 13.82
C GLN A 237 9.64 7.22 14.11
N GLY A 238 9.86 6.42 13.08
CA GLY A 238 10.31 5.03 13.17
C GLY A 238 11.80 4.89 12.90
N ASP A 239 12.18 3.70 12.50
CA ASP A 239 13.58 3.31 12.37
C ASP A 239 14.05 3.22 10.90
N LEU A 240 13.18 3.49 9.91
CA LEU A 240 13.51 3.31 8.50
C LEU A 240 14.13 4.54 7.86
N ALA A 241 15.08 4.32 6.95
CA ALA A 241 15.75 5.38 6.17
C ALA A 241 14.87 5.83 4.98
N LEU A 242 13.67 6.35 5.26
CA LEU A 242 12.67 6.70 4.24
C LEU A 242 13.15 7.76 3.25
N ALA A 243 13.88 8.76 3.73
CA ALA A 243 14.47 9.79 2.87
C ALA A 243 15.41 9.18 1.82
N ASP A 244 16.23 8.20 2.21
CA ASP A 244 17.16 7.53 1.29
C ASP A 244 16.42 6.70 0.24
N VAL A 245 15.26 6.09 0.57
CA VAL A 245 14.39 5.41 -0.40
C VAL A 245 13.89 6.40 -1.44
N VAL A 246 13.30 7.52 -1.00
CA VAL A 246 12.78 8.56 -1.90
C VAL A 246 13.87 9.14 -2.78
N LEU A 247 15.01 9.54 -2.19
CA LEU A 247 16.17 10.07 -2.94
C LEU A 247 16.66 9.07 -4.00
N THR A 248 16.73 7.78 -3.65
CA THR A 248 17.16 6.74 -4.58
C THR A 248 16.21 6.61 -5.76
N LEU A 249 14.89 6.59 -5.51
CA LEU A 249 13.88 6.49 -6.55
C LEU A 249 13.82 7.74 -7.44
N GLU A 250 13.91 8.94 -6.86
CA GLU A 250 13.92 10.20 -7.62
C GLU A 250 15.16 10.28 -8.54
N ARG A 251 16.34 9.90 -8.05
CA ARG A 251 17.57 9.80 -8.87
C ARG A 251 17.43 8.79 -10.01
N ALA A 252 16.66 7.72 -9.79
CA ALA A 252 16.36 6.73 -10.82
C ALA A 252 15.27 7.18 -11.80
N GLY A 253 14.66 8.36 -11.59
CA GLY A 253 13.63 8.93 -12.46
C GLY A 253 12.23 8.41 -12.20
N TYR A 254 11.92 7.93 -11.00
CA TYR A 254 10.58 7.49 -10.62
C TYR A 254 9.56 8.64 -10.76
N GLN A 255 8.40 8.34 -11.39
CA GLN A 255 7.36 9.33 -11.68
C GLN A 255 5.99 8.96 -11.08
N GLY A 256 5.91 7.87 -10.31
CA GLY A 256 4.68 7.42 -9.66
C GLY A 256 4.37 8.16 -8.36
N TRP A 257 3.34 7.71 -7.67
CA TRP A 257 2.88 8.27 -6.40
C TRP A 257 3.67 7.74 -5.21
N TYR A 258 3.85 8.60 -4.22
CA TYR A 258 4.30 8.25 -2.87
C TYR A 258 3.08 8.30 -1.94
N VAL A 259 2.60 7.17 -1.51
CA VAL A 259 1.41 7.05 -0.67
C VAL A 259 1.82 6.96 0.79
N ILE A 260 1.36 7.88 1.60
CA ILE A 260 1.48 7.75 3.06
C ILE A 260 0.55 6.63 3.49
N GLU A 261 1.13 5.55 4.04
CA GLU A 261 0.39 4.42 4.53
C GLU A 261 0.83 4.08 5.96
N GLN A 262 0.14 4.69 6.92
CA GLN A 262 0.32 4.44 8.33
C GLN A 262 -0.85 3.62 8.84
N ASP A 263 -0.71 2.29 8.94
CA ASP A 263 -1.78 1.47 9.49
C ASP A 263 -2.13 1.95 10.89
N THR A 264 -3.38 2.35 11.07
CA THR A 264 -3.87 2.96 12.30
C THR A 264 -5.12 2.25 12.79
N ALA A 265 -5.26 2.11 14.09
CA ALA A 265 -6.44 1.51 14.74
C ALA A 265 -7.02 2.45 15.80
N ILE A 266 -8.30 2.79 15.67
CA ILE A 266 -9.03 3.58 16.66
C ILE A 266 -9.70 2.63 17.65
N THR A 267 -9.00 2.30 18.74
CA THR A 267 -9.50 1.34 19.75
C THR A 267 -10.27 2.00 20.89
N GLY A 268 -10.10 3.31 21.08
CA GLY A 268 -10.75 4.11 22.11
C GLY A 268 -12.08 4.73 21.69
N GLY A 269 -12.39 5.91 22.22
CA GLY A 269 -13.50 6.77 21.76
C GLY A 269 -13.24 7.26 20.34
N MET A 270 -14.32 7.68 19.63
CA MET A 270 -14.12 8.41 18.35
C MET A 270 -13.40 9.72 18.64
N PRO A 271 -12.27 10.02 17.99
CA PRO A 271 -11.56 11.28 18.18
C PRO A 271 -12.40 12.45 17.63
N SER A 272 -12.22 13.64 18.19
CA SER A 272 -12.79 14.87 17.65
C SER A 272 -12.21 15.21 16.28
N LEU A 273 -12.87 16.06 15.51
CA LEU A 273 -12.33 16.58 14.24
C LEU A 273 -10.96 17.25 14.48
N GLY A 274 -9.99 16.92 13.65
CA GLY A 274 -8.61 17.40 13.80
C GLY A 274 -7.79 16.66 14.86
N GLU A 275 -8.34 15.62 15.49
CA GLU A 275 -7.65 14.76 16.46
C GLU A 275 -7.58 13.31 15.99
N GLY A 276 -6.71 12.51 16.62
CA GLY A 276 -6.54 11.11 16.31
C GLY A 276 -5.66 10.89 15.08
N PRO A 277 -6.05 10.01 14.12
CA PRO A 277 -5.19 9.62 13.00
C PRO A 277 -4.62 10.77 12.17
N VAL A 278 -5.40 11.82 11.94
CA VAL A 278 -4.99 12.99 11.16
C VAL A 278 -3.70 13.63 11.67
N THR A 279 -3.45 13.62 12.99
CA THR A 279 -2.24 14.21 13.57
C THR A 279 -0.97 13.41 13.20
N GLY A 280 -1.11 12.11 13.02
CA GLY A 280 -0.04 11.24 12.52
C GLY A 280 0.29 11.54 11.06
N VAL A 281 -0.74 11.66 10.22
CA VAL A 281 -0.56 12.00 8.80
C VAL A 281 -0.02 13.42 8.64
N GLU A 282 -0.48 14.40 9.43
CA GLU A 282 0.10 15.75 9.46
C GLU A 282 1.61 15.71 9.78
N THR A 283 2.00 14.89 10.75
CA THR A 283 3.41 14.69 11.09
C THR A 283 4.18 14.08 9.92
N SER A 284 3.61 13.10 9.24
CA SER A 284 4.18 12.46 8.05
C SER A 284 4.32 13.47 6.88
N MET A 285 3.31 14.29 6.64
CA MET A 285 3.36 15.36 5.62
C MET A 285 4.48 16.36 5.93
N ARG A 286 4.60 16.82 7.19
CA ARG A 286 5.70 17.71 7.60
C ARG A 286 7.06 17.07 7.37
N TYR A 287 7.23 15.79 7.69
CA TYR A 287 8.49 15.08 7.40
C TYR A 287 8.83 15.08 5.90
N LEU A 288 7.85 14.80 5.04
CA LEU A 288 8.07 14.81 3.59
C LEU A 288 8.38 16.21 3.05
N HIS A 289 7.72 17.25 3.55
CA HIS A 289 7.92 18.63 3.10
C HIS A 289 9.17 19.29 3.70
N ASP A 290 9.45 19.08 4.99
CA ASP A 290 10.48 19.84 5.71
C ASP A 290 11.83 19.10 5.75
N VAL A 291 11.82 17.78 5.54
CA VAL A 291 13.06 16.96 5.54
C VAL A 291 13.37 16.41 4.16
N VAL A 292 12.43 15.66 3.55
CA VAL A 292 12.73 14.93 2.30
C VAL A 292 12.81 15.88 1.09
N ALA A 293 11.86 16.78 0.92
CA ALA A 293 11.84 17.69 -0.24
C ALA A 293 13.10 18.59 -0.32
N PRO A 294 13.59 19.22 0.79
CA PRO A 294 14.82 19.98 0.75
C PRO A 294 16.07 19.14 0.42
N MET A 295 16.11 17.86 0.81
CA MET A 295 17.21 16.97 0.44
C MET A 295 17.26 16.73 -1.08
N LEU A 296 16.09 16.59 -1.72
CA LEU A 296 15.98 16.45 -3.18
C LEU A 296 16.43 17.72 -3.92
N GLU A 297 16.10 18.90 -3.39
CA GLU A 297 16.54 20.18 -3.97
C GLU A 297 18.06 20.38 -3.90
N GLN A 298 18.72 19.86 -2.86
CA GLN A 298 20.18 19.93 -2.70
C GLN A 298 20.91 18.92 -3.59
N ASP A 299 20.24 17.88 -4.04
CA ASP A 299 20.78 16.79 -4.84
C ASP A 299 20.57 17.00 -6.35
N ALA A 300 19.74 17.93 -6.75
CA ALA A 300 19.39 18.26 -8.14
C ALA A 300 20.42 19.23 -8.77
#